data_638c79208f73c999f3d0c5220e53ba31
#
_entry.id   638c79208f73c999f3d0c5220e53ba31
#
_cell.length_a   1.000
_cell.length_b   1.000
_cell.length_c   1.000
_cell.angle_alpha   90.00
_cell.angle_beta   90.00
_cell.angle_gamma   90.00
#
_symmetry.space_group_name_H-M   'P 1'
#
loop_
_entity.id
_entity.type
_entity.pdbx_description
1 polymer ?
#
loop_
_entity_poly.entity_id
_entity_poly.type
_entity_poly.pdbx_seq_one_letter_code
_entity_poly.pdbx_strand_id
1 'polypeptide(L)'
;RDLHSFPTRRSSDLAIRMTGDIDIWLDGDIKQIVKLARQKVPHTKACYHHVDFGKYKGVEIEIHYRPAYINNLICNGRMQRWFRQMAHEQMTHRIVLKPSSEEISVPTNAFNRIFQMAHISNHVIQEGIGLRQLLDYYYLLMQGFSEEEKMNDERLLRRFGLYHVASAVMYVLREIFGLPKRQMIVPIDERRGQFLLEEIMIAGNFGKYDKRLEGHHSGIAKNISRLKRDVRFLRYFPSECLWEPIFRIYHFFWRKIH
;
A
#
# COMPACT_ATOMS: atom_id res chain seq x y z
N ARG A 1 -3.71 13.25 -6.42
CA ARG A 1 -2.25 13.11 -6.14
C ARG A 1 -2.14 12.19 -4.96
N ASP A 2 -1.55 11.00 -5.15
CA ASP A 2 -1.18 10.16 -4.03
C ASP A 2 -0.23 10.96 -3.14
N LEU A 3 -0.65 11.30 -1.94
CA LEU A 3 0.23 11.90 -0.94
C LEU A 3 1.38 10.94 -0.57
N HIS A 4 1.30 9.69 -1.02
CA HIS A 4 2.33 8.67 -0.86
C HIS A 4 3.47 8.78 -1.86
N SER A 5 3.26 9.46 -2.97
CA SER A 5 4.31 9.67 -3.95
C SER A 5 4.94 11.03 -3.71
N PHE A 6 5.87 11.04 -2.77
CA PHE A 6 6.66 12.23 -2.51
C PHE A 6 7.30 12.76 -3.76
N PRO A 7 7.34 14.10 -3.91
CA PRO A 7 7.98 14.76 -5.02
C PRO A 7 9.49 14.70 -4.87
N THR A 8 10.05 13.53 -5.11
CA THR A 8 11.46 13.40 -5.44
C THR A 8 11.71 13.77 -6.89
N ARG A 9 10.66 14.18 -7.58
CA ARG A 9 10.65 14.52 -9.00
C ARG A 9 10.72 16.02 -9.18
N ARG A 10 11.48 16.43 -10.18
CA ARG A 10 11.49 17.81 -10.68
C ARG A 10 10.06 18.23 -11.01
N SER A 11 9.71 19.49 -10.81
CA SER A 11 8.36 20.03 -11.07
C SER A 11 7.83 19.74 -12.47
N SER A 12 8.70 19.60 -13.47
CA SER A 12 8.37 19.21 -14.84
C SER A 12 7.79 17.79 -14.95
N ASP A 13 8.22 16.86 -14.07
CA ASP A 13 7.78 15.45 -14.13
C ASP A 13 6.39 15.26 -13.50
N LEU A 14 6.01 16.14 -12.60
CA LEU A 14 4.69 16.13 -11.96
C LEU A 14 3.57 16.57 -12.91
N ALA A 15 3.87 17.43 -13.89
CA ALA A 15 2.88 17.96 -14.81
C ALA A 15 2.33 16.91 -15.80
N ILE A 16 3.10 15.87 -16.08
CA ILE A 16 2.72 14.80 -17.03
C ILE A 16 2.30 13.50 -16.34
N ARG A 17 2.34 13.47 -15.01
CA ARG A 17 1.89 12.29 -14.26
C ARG A 17 0.37 12.26 -14.17
N MET A 18 -0.23 11.12 -14.53
CA MET A 18 -1.65 10.89 -14.25
C MET A 18 -1.89 10.99 -12.74
N THR A 19 -2.89 11.76 -12.36
CA THR A 19 -3.35 11.86 -10.96
C THR A 19 -3.91 10.50 -10.51
N GLY A 20 -3.53 10.06 -9.31
CA GLY A 20 -4.24 9.04 -8.57
C GLY A 20 -5.29 9.67 -7.66
N ASP A 21 -5.73 8.95 -6.65
CA ASP A 21 -6.51 9.40 -5.52
C ASP A 21 -5.69 10.31 -4.57
N ILE A 22 -6.40 11.02 -3.72
CA ILE A 22 -5.81 11.81 -2.63
C ILE A 22 -6.10 11.09 -1.33
N ASP A 23 -5.06 10.49 -0.75
CA ASP A 23 -5.14 9.82 0.54
C ASP A 23 -4.79 10.78 1.67
N ILE A 24 -5.70 10.95 2.61
CA ILE A 24 -5.52 11.81 3.77
C ILE A 24 -5.57 10.96 5.04
N TRP A 25 -4.46 10.85 5.74
CA TRP A 25 -4.46 10.20 7.04
C TRP A 25 -4.94 11.15 8.14
N LEU A 26 -6.04 10.78 8.80
CA LEU A 26 -6.54 11.45 9.99
C LEU A 26 -6.35 10.54 11.22
N ASP A 27 -5.68 11.08 12.23
CA ASP A 27 -5.61 10.44 13.54
C ASP A 27 -6.85 10.79 14.36
N GLY A 28 -7.55 9.78 14.89
CA GLY A 28 -8.76 9.99 15.67
C GLY A 28 -9.67 8.76 15.76
N ASP A 29 -10.84 8.97 16.35
CA ASP A 29 -11.85 7.92 16.47
C ASP A 29 -12.50 7.59 15.12
N ILE A 30 -12.49 6.31 14.77
CA ILE A 30 -12.98 5.81 13.48
C ILE A 30 -14.45 6.18 13.26
N LYS A 31 -15.31 6.09 14.30
CA LYS A 31 -16.74 6.37 14.15
C LYS A 31 -16.98 7.85 13.88
N GLN A 32 -16.17 8.73 14.48
CA GLN A 32 -16.24 10.17 14.22
C GLN A 32 -15.78 10.51 12.81
N ILE A 33 -14.68 9.90 12.33
CA ILE A 33 -14.18 10.07 10.97
C ILE A 33 -15.19 9.57 9.94
N VAL A 34 -15.76 8.38 10.15
CA VAL A 34 -16.81 7.83 9.27
C VAL A 34 -18.07 8.70 9.28
N LYS A 35 -18.46 9.23 10.45
CA LYS A 35 -19.59 10.18 10.55
C LYS A 35 -19.33 11.46 9.76
N LEU A 36 -18.12 12.01 9.85
CA LEU A 36 -17.71 13.18 9.06
C LEU A 36 -17.81 12.88 7.54
N ALA A 37 -17.26 11.74 7.10
CA ALA A 37 -17.34 11.34 5.70
C ALA A 37 -18.79 11.18 5.20
N ARG A 38 -19.67 10.60 6.02
CA ARG A 38 -21.10 10.45 5.69
C ARG A 38 -21.86 11.78 5.59
N GLN A 39 -21.40 12.84 6.25
CA GLN A 39 -21.97 14.18 6.05
C GLN A 39 -21.70 14.70 4.63
N LYS A 40 -20.57 14.33 4.02
CA LYS A 40 -20.19 14.71 2.66
C LYS A 40 -20.70 13.72 1.62
N VAL A 41 -20.64 12.42 1.91
CA VAL A 41 -21.05 11.31 1.03
C VAL A 41 -21.98 10.38 1.83
N PRO A 42 -23.29 10.61 1.86
CA PRO A 42 -24.25 9.96 2.78
C PRO A 42 -24.25 8.43 2.76
N HIS A 43 -23.99 7.80 1.60
CA HIS A 43 -24.02 6.34 1.43
C HIS A 43 -22.63 5.69 1.40
N THR A 44 -21.58 6.44 1.78
CA THR A 44 -20.22 5.89 1.79
C THR A 44 -20.09 4.75 2.79
N LYS A 45 -19.37 3.72 2.36
CA LYS A 45 -19.10 2.52 3.18
C LYS A 45 -17.68 2.60 3.72
N ALA A 46 -17.55 2.40 5.03
CA ALA A 46 -16.24 2.28 5.65
C ALA A 46 -15.58 0.97 5.21
N CYS A 47 -14.35 1.04 4.70
CA CYS A 47 -13.42 -0.07 4.56
C CYS A 47 -12.61 -0.24 5.86
N TYR A 48 -11.78 -1.27 5.96
CA TYR A 48 -11.02 -1.50 7.19
C TYR A 48 -10.04 -0.37 7.52
N HIS A 49 -9.55 0.37 6.54
CA HIS A 49 -8.49 1.37 6.69
C HIS A 49 -8.89 2.77 6.24
N HIS A 50 -9.88 2.92 5.37
CA HIS A 50 -10.32 4.22 4.85
C HIS A 50 -11.83 4.31 4.70
N VAL A 51 -12.30 5.50 4.38
CA VAL A 51 -13.65 5.81 3.92
C VAL A 51 -13.58 6.83 2.78
N ASP A 52 -14.41 6.64 1.75
CA ASP A 52 -14.49 7.57 0.63
C ASP A 52 -15.06 8.92 1.08
N PHE A 53 -14.43 10.02 0.67
CA PHE A 53 -14.83 11.39 1.01
C PHE A 53 -15.34 12.17 -0.22
N GLY A 54 -15.52 11.48 -1.36
CA GLY A 54 -15.96 12.08 -2.61
C GLY A 54 -14.81 12.51 -3.51
N LYS A 55 -15.06 13.56 -4.33
CA LYS A 55 -14.08 14.00 -5.33
C LYS A 55 -13.80 15.50 -5.19
N TYR A 56 -12.56 15.88 -5.42
CA TYR A 56 -12.15 17.26 -5.60
C TYR A 56 -11.54 17.44 -6.99
N LYS A 57 -12.16 18.28 -7.82
CA LYS A 57 -11.76 18.50 -9.23
C LYS A 57 -11.59 17.20 -10.04
N GLY A 58 -12.49 16.23 -9.82
CA GLY A 58 -12.47 14.94 -10.50
C GLY A 58 -11.53 13.89 -9.90
N VAL A 59 -10.71 14.24 -8.91
CA VAL A 59 -9.81 13.31 -8.19
C VAL A 59 -10.52 12.77 -6.95
N GLU A 60 -10.46 11.47 -6.75
CA GLU A 60 -11.05 10.80 -5.58
C GLU A 60 -10.27 11.16 -4.32
N ILE A 61 -11.00 11.31 -3.19
CA ILE A 61 -10.41 11.59 -1.88
C ILE A 61 -10.80 10.43 -0.96
N GLU A 62 -9.78 9.82 -0.34
CA GLU A 62 -9.95 8.81 0.68
C GLU A 62 -9.43 9.32 2.02
N ILE A 63 -10.23 9.17 3.07
CA ILE A 63 -9.79 9.49 4.43
C ILE A 63 -9.39 8.17 5.11
N HIS A 64 -8.12 8.05 5.38
CA HIS A 64 -7.51 6.92 6.07
C HIS A 64 -7.49 7.16 7.58
N TYR A 65 -8.09 6.28 8.35
CA TYR A 65 -7.94 6.22 9.82
C TYR A 65 -6.93 5.13 10.24
N ARG A 66 -6.46 4.34 9.28
CA ARG A 66 -5.30 3.46 9.36
C ARG A 66 -4.49 3.63 8.08
N PRO A 67 -3.20 3.93 8.16
CA PRO A 67 -2.40 4.14 6.95
C PRO A 67 -2.46 2.98 5.96
N ALA A 68 -2.27 1.76 6.45
CA ALA A 68 -2.35 0.52 5.66
C ALA A 68 -2.79 -0.65 6.55
N TYR A 69 -2.97 -1.82 5.95
CA TYR A 69 -3.21 -3.07 6.66
C TYR A 69 -2.59 -4.26 5.91
N ILE A 70 -2.55 -5.40 6.56
CA ILE A 70 -2.16 -6.69 6.00
C ILE A 70 -3.13 -7.76 6.49
N ASN A 71 -3.23 -8.88 5.78
CA ASN A 71 -4.20 -9.93 6.08
C ASN A 71 -3.89 -10.67 7.39
N ASN A 72 -2.62 -10.90 7.69
CA ASN A 72 -2.22 -11.54 8.95
C ASN A 72 -2.58 -10.66 10.14
N LEU A 73 -3.65 -11.02 10.87
CA LEU A 73 -4.20 -10.22 11.97
C LEU A 73 -3.20 -9.97 13.11
N ILE A 74 -2.29 -10.91 13.37
CA ILE A 74 -1.28 -10.76 14.42
C ILE A 74 -0.25 -9.71 14.00
N CYS A 75 0.29 -9.86 12.79
CA CYS A 75 1.24 -8.91 12.21
C CYS A 75 0.60 -7.54 11.98
N ASN A 76 -0.65 -7.52 11.52
CA ASN A 76 -1.44 -6.30 11.38
C ASN A 76 -1.60 -5.57 12.72
N GLY A 77 -1.94 -6.27 13.79
CA GLY A 77 -2.04 -5.67 15.13
C GLY A 77 -0.74 -5.03 15.61
N ARG A 78 0.42 -5.65 15.29
CA ARG A 78 1.76 -5.08 15.57
C ARG A 78 2.02 -3.83 14.74
N MET A 79 1.68 -3.86 13.46
CA MET A 79 1.84 -2.75 12.52
C MET A 79 0.93 -1.57 12.88
N GLN A 80 -0.35 -1.81 13.22
CA GLN A 80 -1.27 -0.75 13.66
C GLN A 80 -0.78 -0.08 14.96
N ARG A 81 -0.16 -0.83 15.88
CA ARG A 81 0.44 -0.26 17.08
C ARG A 81 1.62 0.64 16.73
N TRP A 82 2.47 0.23 15.80
CA TRP A 82 3.58 1.04 15.32
C TRP A 82 3.09 2.31 14.61
N PHE A 83 2.07 2.24 13.76
CA PHE A 83 1.47 3.43 13.13
C PHE A 83 1.01 4.46 14.17
N ARG A 84 0.32 4.01 15.23
CA ARG A 84 -0.10 4.93 16.31
C ARG A 84 1.08 5.56 17.06
N GLN A 85 2.17 4.82 17.27
CA GLN A 85 3.37 5.36 17.90
C GLN A 85 4.05 6.44 17.03
N MET A 86 3.99 6.27 15.70
CA MET A 86 4.60 7.21 14.76
C MET A 86 3.67 8.38 14.36
N ALA A 87 2.40 8.33 14.72
CA ALA A 87 1.39 9.28 14.23
C ALA A 87 1.78 10.75 14.49
N HIS A 88 2.18 11.09 15.71
CA HIS A 88 2.54 12.46 16.06
C HIS A 88 3.66 13.01 15.16
N GLU A 89 4.73 12.23 14.97
CA GLU A 89 5.85 12.63 14.10
C GLU A 89 5.37 12.88 12.67
N GLN A 90 4.56 11.98 12.11
CA GLN A 90 4.08 12.12 10.74
C GLN A 90 3.13 13.31 10.57
N MET A 91 2.28 13.60 11.56
CA MET A 91 1.37 14.75 11.53
C MET A 91 2.09 16.10 11.69
N THR A 92 3.26 16.10 12.30
CA THR A 92 4.07 17.32 12.51
C THR A 92 5.19 17.51 11.49
N HIS A 93 5.54 16.48 10.72
CA HIS A 93 6.52 16.59 9.64
C HIS A 93 5.92 17.31 8.45
N ARG A 94 6.37 18.56 8.21
CA ARG A 94 5.82 19.45 7.18
C ARG A 94 6.77 19.68 6.03
N ILE A 95 6.19 19.83 4.86
CA ILE A 95 6.89 20.33 3.67
C ILE A 95 6.14 21.49 3.05
N VAL A 96 6.89 22.36 2.37
CA VAL A 96 6.33 23.47 1.59
C VAL A 96 6.01 22.98 0.18
N LEU A 97 4.76 23.12 -0.23
CA LEU A 97 4.36 22.84 -1.61
C LEU A 97 4.69 24.03 -2.52
N LYS A 98 5.58 23.81 -3.46
CA LYS A 98 5.83 24.79 -4.53
C LYS A 98 4.81 24.58 -5.66
N PRO A 99 4.24 25.63 -6.28
CA PRO A 99 4.54 27.06 -6.08
C PRO A 99 3.68 27.76 -5.01
N SER A 100 2.74 27.09 -4.34
CA SER A 100 1.73 27.74 -3.46
C SER A 100 2.29 28.30 -2.16
N SER A 101 3.49 27.91 -1.76
CA SER A 101 4.09 28.19 -0.43
C SER A 101 3.27 27.67 0.77
N GLU A 102 2.27 26.85 0.53
CA GLU A 102 1.48 26.20 1.59
C GLU A 102 2.24 25.04 2.21
N GLU A 103 2.14 24.92 3.53
CA GLU A 103 2.70 23.80 4.27
C GLU A 103 1.67 22.67 4.39
N ILE A 104 2.11 21.45 4.10
CA ILE A 104 1.32 20.23 4.35
C ILE A 104 2.10 19.24 5.20
N SER A 105 1.39 18.49 6.03
CA SER A 105 1.97 17.35 6.74
C SER A 105 2.07 16.15 5.81
N VAL A 106 3.20 15.46 5.88
CA VAL A 106 3.52 14.34 5.01
C VAL A 106 4.33 13.28 5.75
N PRO A 107 4.25 12.01 5.39
CA PRO A 107 5.07 10.97 5.99
C PRO A 107 6.57 11.22 5.80
N THR A 108 7.38 10.93 6.82
CA THR A 108 8.84 10.88 6.69
C THR A 108 9.27 9.75 5.75
N ASN A 109 10.46 9.83 5.15
CA ASN A 109 10.96 8.78 4.25
C ASN A 109 11.07 7.42 4.97
N ALA A 110 11.51 7.41 6.22
CA ALA A 110 11.62 6.20 7.03
C ALA A 110 10.25 5.53 7.25
N PHE A 111 9.25 6.31 7.65
CA PHE A 111 7.88 5.80 7.77
C PHE A 111 7.34 5.31 6.43
N ASN A 112 7.57 6.07 5.38
CA ASN A 112 7.03 5.83 4.06
C ASN A 112 7.58 4.54 3.42
N ARG A 113 8.85 4.16 3.71
CA ARG A 113 9.42 2.89 3.24
C ARG A 113 8.65 1.67 3.76
N ILE A 114 8.19 1.71 5.02
CA ILE A 114 7.41 0.63 5.62
C ILE A 114 5.94 0.69 5.19
N PHE A 115 5.36 1.89 5.22
CA PHE A 115 3.98 2.13 4.84
C PHE A 115 3.69 1.71 3.39
N GLN A 116 4.50 2.20 2.42
CA GLN A 116 4.33 1.82 1.01
C GLN A 116 4.57 0.33 0.78
N MET A 117 5.50 -0.30 1.50
CA MET A 117 5.68 -1.75 1.39
C MET A 117 4.45 -2.53 1.87
N ALA A 118 3.79 -2.09 2.94
CA ALA A 118 2.52 -2.68 3.38
C ALA A 118 1.41 -2.49 2.33
N HIS A 119 1.34 -1.30 1.73
CA HIS A 119 0.40 -0.99 0.64
C HIS A 119 0.67 -1.84 -0.61
N ILE A 120 1.93 -1.94 -1.05
CA ILE A 120 2.36 -2.81 -2.14
C ILE A 120 1.98 -4.26 -1.85
N SER A 121 2.27 -4.76 -0.64
CA SER A 121 1.93 -6.12 -0.23
C SER A 121 0.43 -6.41 -0.37
N ASN A 122 -0.39 -5.45 0.03
CA ASN A 122 -1.84 -5.57 -0.04
C ASN A 122 -2.32 -5.69 -1.51
N HIS A 123 -1.84 -4.83 -2.40
CA HIS A 123 -2.16 -4.90 -3.81
C HIS A 123 -1.63 -6.19 -4.47
N VAL A 124 -0.40 -6.59 -4.17
CA VAL A 124 0.18 -7.86 -4.67
C VAL A 124 -0.73 -9.05 -4.36
N ILE A 125 -1.26 -9.12 -3.15
CA ILE A 125 -2.08 -10.26 -2.73
C ILE A 125 -3.53 -10.15 -3.21
N GLN A 126 -4.14 -8.97 -3.19
CA GLN A 126 -5.59 -8.83 -3.42
C GLN A 126 -5.99 -8.56 -4.87
N GLU A 127 -5.31 -7.66 -5.55
CA GLU A 127 -5.79 -7.11 -6.83
C GLU A 127 -4.77 -7.21 -7.96
N GLY A 128 -3.50 -7.27 -7.63
CA GLY A 128 -2.39 -7.07 -8.54
C GLY A 128 -1.84 -5.66 -8.47
N ILE A 129 -0.58 -5.52 -8.80
CA ILE A 129 0.14 -4.26 -8.76
C ILE A 129 0.76 -3.97 -10.13
N GLY A 130 0.85 -2.70 -10.49
CA GLY A 130 1.53 -2.28 -11.71
C GLY A 130 2.95 -1.79 -11.44
N LEU A 131 3.75 -1.72 -12.50
CA LEU A 131 5.13 -1.19 -12.43
C LEU A 131 5.17 0.27 -11.97
N ARG A 132 4.07 1.02 -12.16
CA ARG A 132 3.99 2.42 -11.74
C ARG A 132 4.12 2.58 -10.22
N GLN A 133 3.39 1.77 -9.43
CA GLN A 133 3.47 1.81 -7.97
C GLN A 133 4.86 1.39 -7.49
N LEU A 134 5.47 0.42 -8.17
CA LEU A 134 6.84 0.00 -7.87
C LEU A 134 7.86 1.08 -8.24
N LEU A 135 7.64 1.84 -9.30
CA LEU A 135 8.49 2.97 -9.66
C LEU A 135 8.45 4.08 -8.60
N ASP A 136 7.30 4.33 -7.98
CA ASP A 136 7.19 5.28 -6.87
C ASP A 136 8.03 4.80 -5.67
N TYR A 137 7.99 3.51 -5.37
CA TYR A 137 8.82 2.93 -4.31
C TYR A 137 10.32 2.97 -4.65
N TYR A 138 10.69 2.74 -5.92
CA TYR A 138 12.05 2.91 -6.41
C TYR A 138 12.58 4.32 -6.11
N TYR A 139 11.82 5.37 -6.44
CA TYR A 139 12.23 6.74 -6.17
C TYR A 139 12.35 7.05 -4.67
N LEU A 140 11.50 6.47 -3.84
CA LEU A 140 11.63 6.59 -2.38
C LEU A 140 12.94 5.98 -1.88
N LEU A 141 13.31 4.80 -2.35
CA LEU A 141 14.58 4.15 -1.99
C LEU A 141 15.80 4.94 -2.50
N MET A 142 15.69 5.57 -3.67
CA MET A 142 16.75 6.40 -4.26
C MET A 142 17.03 7.70 -3.48
N GLN A 143 16.17 8.08 -2.51
CA GLN A 143 16.49 9.18 -1.56
C GLN A 143 17.65 8.83 -0.63
N GLY A 144 17.94 7.56 -0.48
CA GLY A 144 18.96 7.06 0.42
C GLY A 144 18.46 6.92 1.87
N PHE A 145 19.25 6.19 2.63
CA PHE A 145 19.05 5.93 4.05
C PHE A 145 20.37 5.44 4.65
N SER A 146 20.51 5.58 5.95
CA SER A 146 21.67 5.09 6.69
C SER A 146 21.62 3.56 6.88
N GLU A 147 22.74 2.94 7.23
CA GLU A 147 22.75 1.51 7.56
C GLU A 147 21.91 1.21 8.82
N GLU A 148 21.83 2.16 9.76
CA GLU A 148 20.97 2.03 10.94
C GLU A 148 19.48 2.01 10.54
N GLU A 149 19.06 2.93 9.66
CA GLU A 149 17.70 2.94 9.12
C GLU A 149 17.38 1.64 8.38
N LYS A 150 18.31 1.14 7.57
CA LYS A 150 18.17 -0.13 6.85
C LYS A 150 17.96 -1.32 7.80
N MET A 151 18.78 -1.41 8.86
CA MET A 151 18.62 -2.46 9.87
C MET A 151 17.27 -2.35 10.59
N ASN A 152 16.83 -1.13 10.88
CA ASN A 152 15.52 -0.89 11.47
C ASN A 152 14.38 -1.29 10.53
N ASP A 153 14.46 -0.89 9.25
CA ASP A 153 13.47 -1.22 8.21
C ASP A 153 13.36 -2.74 8.05
N GLU A 154 14.49 -3.46 7.95
CA GLU A 154 14.49 -4.92 7.86
C GLU A 154 13.83 -5.56 9.09
N ARG A 155 14.14 -5.08 10.30
CA ARG A 155 13.52 -5.55 11.55
C ARG A 155 12.00 -5.33 11.56
N LEU A 156 11.53 -4.16 11.12
CA LEU A 156 10.11 -3.85 11.01
C LEU A 156 9.42 -4.71 9.97
N LEU A 157 10.03 -4.90 8.79
CA LEU A 157 9.50 -5.76 7.74
C LEU A 157 9.35 -7.21 8.21
N ARG A 158 10.33 -7.75 8.96
CA ARG A 158 10.22 -9.07 9.59
C ARG A 158 9.12 -9.12 10.63
N ARG A 159 9.05 -8.12 11.51
CA ARG A 159 8.05 -8.02 12.59
C ARG A 159 6.63 -7.96 12.06
N PHE A 160 6.43 -7.35 10.90
CA PHE A 160 5.12 -7.19 10.25
C PHE A 160 4.84 -8.26 9.19
N GLY A 161 5.72 -9.24 9.01
CA GLY A 161 5.53 -10.31 8.03
C GLY A 161 5.69 -9.89 6.56
N LEU A 162 6.24 -8.72 6.31
CA LEU A 162 6.41 -8.12 4.98
C LEU A 162 7.75 -8.50 4.31
N TYR A 163 8.66 -9.16 5.02
CA TYR A 163 10.01 -9.41 4.56
C TYR A 163 10.08 -10.13 3.21
N HIS A 164 9.28 -11.18 3.02
CA HIS A 164 9.29 -11.96 1.77
C HIS A 164 8.75 -11.19 0.57
N VAL A 165 7.72 -10.36 0.79
CA VAL A 165 7.21 -9.47 -0.26
C VAL A 165 8.26 -8.40 -0.59
N ALA A 166 8.89 -7.81 0.44
CA ALA A 166 9.97 -6.83 0.25
C ALA A 166 11.14 -7.42 -0.54
N SER A 167 11.59 -8.64 -0.22
CA SER A 167 12.67 -9.33 -0.97
C SER A 167 12.30 -9.58 -2.43
N ALA A 168 11.05 -9.92 -2.71
CA ALA A 168 10.54 -10.06 -4.08
C ALA A 168 10.49 -8.71 -4.82
N VAL A 169 10.02 -7.66 -4.13
CA VAL A 169 9.99 -6.30 -4.68
C VAL A 169 11.40 -5.80 -4.99
N MET A 170 12.39 -6.02 -4.09
CA MET A 170 13.79 -5.65 -4.37
C MET A 170 14.32 -6.31 -5.64
N TYR A 171 13.96 -7.58 -5.88
CA TYR A 171 14.30 -8.26 -7.14
C TYR A 171 13.70 -7.52 -8.36
N VAL A 172 12.39 -7.24 -8.34
CA VAL A 172 11.71 -6.56 -9.46
C VAL A 172 12.29 -5.18 -9.70
N LEU A 173 12.58 -4.42 -8.64
CA LEU A 173 13.18 -3.08 -8.75
C LEU A 173 14.59 -3.14 -9.34
N ARG A 174 15.37 -4.16 -9.01
CA ARG A 174 16.68 -4.38 -9.62
C ARG A 174 16.57 -4.69 -11.12
N GLU A 175 15.73 -5.65 -11.47
CA GLU A 175 15.64 -6.15 -12.84
C GLU A 175 15.03 -5.10 -13.80
N ILE A 176 14.04 -4.37 -13.34
CA ILE A 176 13.28 -3.45 -14.21
C ILE A 176 13.84 -2.01 -14.18
N PHE A 177 14.26 -1.55 -13.00
CA PHE A 177 14.67 -0.15 -12.80
C PHE A 177 16.15 0.01 -12.45
N GLY A 178 16.93 -1.08 -12.36
CA GLY A 178 18.34 -1.03 -12.04
C GLY A 178 18.64 -0.56 -10.60
N LEU A 179 17.79 -0.89 -9.61
CA LEU A 179 18.00 -0.48 -8.22
C LEU A 179 19.38 -0.92 -7.73
N PRO A 180 20.26 0.03 -7.31
CA PRO A 180 21.58 -0.31 -6.81
C PRO A 180 21.50 -1.13 -5.51
N LYS A 181 22.43 -2.07 -5.31
CA LYS A 181 22.48 -2.93 -4.11
C LYS A 181 22.48 -2.14 -2.80
N ARG A 182 23.16 -0.98 -2.76
CA ARG A 182 23.21 -0.09 -1.59
C ARG A 182 21.84 0.49 -1.21
N GLN A 183 20.89 0.55 -2.16
CA GLN A 183 19.54 1.08 -1.96
C GLN A 183 18.51 -0.01 -1.66
N MET A 184 18.94 -1.25 -1.51
CA MET A 184 18.08 -2.37 -1.14
C MET A 184 17.96 -2.44 0.39
N ILE A 185 16.74 -2.35 0.90
CA ILE A 185 16.46 -2.44 2.35
C ILE A 185 16.52 -3.88 2.88
N VAL A 186 16.36 -4.87 1.99
CA VAL A 186 16.51 -6.29 2.29
C VAL A 186 17.19 -7.00 1.10
N PRO A 187 17.84 -8.17 1.31
CA PRO A 187 18.34 -9.01 0.22
C PRO A 187 17.20 -9.43 -0.72
N ILE A 188 17.55 -9.63 -1.97
CA ILE A 188 16.62 -10.17 -2.98
C ILE A 188 16.31 -11.64 -2.73
N ASP A 189 15.09 -12.04 -3.10
CA ASP A 189 14.69 -13.44 -3.27
C ASP A 189 14.33 -13.65 -4.75
N GLU A 190 15.23 -14.27 -5.50
CA GLU A 190 15.09 -14.43 -6.94
C GLU A 190 13.84 -15.23 -7.31
N ARG A 191 13.56 -16.33 -6.60
CA ARG A 191 12.41 -17.19 -6.89
C ARG A 191 11.08 -16.47 -6.68
N ARG A 192 10.93 -15.74 -5.55
CA ARG A 192 9.75 -14.94 -5.28
C ARG A 192 9.65 -13.73 -6.19
N GLY A 193 10.79 -13.13 -6.51
CA GLY A 193 10.88 -11.98 -7.38
C GLY A 193 10.49 -12.27 -8.82
N GLN A 194 10.96 -13.39 -9.39
CA GLN A 194 10.57 -13.87 -10.72
C GLN A 194 9.04 -14.11 -10.78
N PHE A 195 8.51 -14.83 -9.80
CA PHE A 195 7.07 -15.06 -9.70
C PHE A 195 6.28 -13.72 -9.64
N LEU A 196 6.73 -12.77 -8.82
CA LEU A 196 6.08 -11.47 -8.70
C LEU A 196 6.14 -10.69 -10.02
N LEU A 197 7.28 -10.69 -10.71
CA LEU A 197 7.44 -10.03 -11.99
C LEU A 197 6.51 -10.64 -13.06
N GLU A 198 6.42 -11.96 -13.12
CA GLU A 198 5.51 -12.66 -14.03
C GLU A 198 4.04 -12.28 -13.76
N GLU A 199 3.62 -12.26 -12.48
CA GLU A 199 2.26 -11.85 -12.10
C GLU A 199 1.98 -10.39 -12.48
N ILE A 200 2.94 -9.48 -12.30
CA ILE A 200 2.81 -8.08 -12.72
C ILE A 200 2.63 -7.96 -14.24
N MET A 201 3.43 -8.69 -15.01
CA MET A 201 3.37 -8.64 -16.47
C MET A 201 2.10 -9.24 -17.05
N ILE A 202 1.54 -10.27 -16.39
CA ILE A 202 0.29 -10.92 -16.84
C ILE A 202 -0.93 -10.10 -16.41
N ALA A 203 -0.99 -9.68 -15.16
CA ALA A 203 -2.18 -9.05 -14.58
C ALA A 203 -2.26 -7.54 -14.87
N GLY A 204 -1.14 -6.88 -15.02
CA GLY A 204 -1.06 -5.42 -15.15
C GLY A 204 -1.56 -4.70 -13.89
N ASN A 205 -1.84 -3.41 -14.04
CA ASN A 205 -2.29 -2.57 -12.93
C ASN A 205 -3.67 -3.03 -12.44
N PHE A 206 -3.80 -3.34 -11.15
CA PHE A 206 -5.03 -3.81 -10.48
C PHE A 206 -5.69 -5.02 -11.17
N GLY A 207 -4.89 -5.90 -11.78
CA GLY A 207 -5.41 -7.09 -12.45
C GLY A 207 -6.27 -6.80 -13.70
N LYS A 208 -6.25 -5.58 -14.21
CA LYS A 208 -7.12 -5.10 -15.30
C LYS A 208 -7.00 -5.95 -16.59
N TYR A 209 -5.83 -6.52 -16.83
CA TYR A 209 -5.53 -7.30 -18.03
C TYR A 209 -5.44 -8.80 -17.75
N ASP A 210 -5.78 -9.24 -16.55
CA ASP A 210 -5.72 -10.63 -16.16
C ASP A 210 -6.88 -11.44 -16.76
N LYS A 211 -6.64 -12.04 -17.91
CA LYS A 211 -7.62 -12.90 -18.62
C LYS A 211 -8.10 -14.09 -17.76
N ARG A 212 -7.33 -14.48 -16.73
CA ARG A 212 -7.70 -15.53 -15.78
C ARG A 212 -8.87 -15.14 -14.87
N LEU A 213 -9.21 -13.84 -14.83
CA LEU A 213 -10.31 -13.26 -14.04
C LEU A 213 -11.51 -12.86 -14.93
N GLU A 214 -11.43 -13.00 -16.26
CA GLU A 214 -12.51 -12.66 -17.16
C GLU A 214 -13.75 -13.53 -16.89
N GLY A 215 -14.95 -12.91 -16.93
CA GLY A 215 -16.24 -13.59 -16.73
C GLY A 215 -16.68 -13.79 -15.26
N HIS A 216 -15.89 -13.39 -14.29
CA HIS A 216 -16.17 -13.61 -12.87
C HIS A 216 -16.78 -12.38 -12.17
N HIS A 217 -17.87 -11.82 -12.71
CA HIS A 217 -18.51 -10.61 -12.16
C HIS A 217 -19.52 -10.88 -11.02
N SER A 218 -19.95 -12.14 -10.81
CA SER A 218 -20.90 -12.50 -9.74
C SER A 218 -20.20 -12.83 -8.41
N GLY A 219 -20.89 -12.68 -7.28
CA GLY A 219 -20.33 -12.82 -5.94
C GLY A 219 -19.61 -14.17 -5.69
N ILE A 220 -20.19 -15.30 -6.12
CA ILE A 220 -19.58 -16.64 -5.94
C ILE A 220 -18.39 -16.81 -6.86
N ALA A 221 -18.50 -16.46 -8.13
CA ALA A 221 -17.43 -16.57 -9.10
C ALA A 221 -16.21 -15.69 -8.71
N LYS A 222 -16.46 -14.48 -8.19
CA LYS A 222 -15.42 -13.60 -7.65
C LYS A 222 -14.67 -14.24 -6.48
N ASN A 223 -15.37 -14.94 -5.58
CA ASN A 223 -14.75 -15.65 -4.46
C ASN A 223 -13.90 -16.83 -4.93
N ILE A 224 -14.37 -17.59 -5.92
CA ILE A 224 -13.62 -18.72 -6.53
C ILE A 224 -12.34 -18.20 -7.20
N SER A 225 -12.41 -17.10 -7.93
CA SER A 225 -11.23 -16.49 -8.58
C SER A 225 -10.19 -16.02 -7.57
N ARG A 226 -10.63 -15.43 -6.44
CA ARG A 226 -9.73 -15.07 -5.33
C ARG A 226 -9.07 -16.31 -4.74
N LEU A 227 -9.83 -17.36 -4.46
CA LEU A 227 -9.27 -18.59 -3.91
C LEU A 227 -8.24 -19.23 -4.87
N LYS A 228 -8.50 -19.25 -6.18
CA LYS A 228 -7.52 -19.72 -7.18
C LYS A 228 -6.25 -18.89 -7.16
N ARG A 229 -6.37 -17.58 -6.98
CA ARG A 229 -5.24 -16.69 -6.81
C ARG A 229 -4.47 -17.00 -5.53
N ASP A 230 -5.15 -17.12 -4.39
CA ASP A 230 -4.52 -17.42 -3.10
C ASP A 230 -3.74 -18.73 -3.16
N VAL A 231 -4.28 -19.79 -3.78
CA VAL A 231 -3.58 -21.07 -3.99
C VAL A 231 -2.30 -20.88 -4.82
N ARG A 232 -2.33 -20.06 -5.87
CA ARG A 232 -1.17 -19.75 -6.71
C ARG A 232 -0.08 -19.00 -5.95
N PHE A 233 -0.49 -18.04 -5.10
CA PHE A 233 0.40 -17.22 -4.27
C PHE A 233 0.90 -17.95 -3.01
N LEU A 234 0.17 -18.98 -2.53
CA LEU A 234 0.44 -19.70 -1.28
C LEU A 234 1.88 -20.25 -1.20
N ARG A 235 2.42 -20.74 -2.33
CA ARG A 235 3.80 -21.27 -2.39
C ARG A 235 4.87 -20.21 -2.12
N TYR A 236 4.55 -18.94 -2.38
CA TYR A 236 5.49 -17.81 -2.33
C TYR A 236 5.23 -16.90 -1.13
N PHE A 237 3.97 -16.68 -0.78
CA PHE A 237 3.53 -15.76 0.27
C PHE A 237 2.51 -16.44 1.21
N PRO A 238 2.87 -17.55 1.89
CA PRO A 238 1.92 -18.37 2.63
C PRO A 238 1.19 -17.62 3.75
N SER A 239 1.89 -16.75 4.47
CA SER A 239 1.28 -16.01 5.58
C SER A 239 0.07 -15.21 5.11
N GLU A 240 0.24 -14.35 4.12
CA GLU A 240 -0.82 -13.46 3.66
C GLU A 240 -1.97 -14.22 3.00
N CYS A 241 -1.68 -15.28 2.22
CA CYS A 241 -2.70 -16.09 1.57
C CYS A 241 -3.54 -16.91 2.56
N LEU A 242 -2.93 -17.48 3.58
CA LEU A 242 -3.64 -18.25 4.61
C LEU A 242 -4.52 -17.34 5.50
N TRP A 243 -4.09 -16.13 5.75
CA TRP A 243 -4.83 -15.17 6.55
C TRP A 243 -5.89 -14.38 5.77
N GLU A 244 -5.85 -14.36 4.44
CA GLU A 244 -6.81 -13.62 3.62
C GLU A 244 -8.27 -14.02 3.88
N PRO A 245 -8.65 -15.32 3.86
CA PRO A 245 -10.02 -15.73 4.18
C PRO A 245 -10.44 -15.35 5.61
N ILE A 246 -9.53 -15.48 6.57
CA ILE A 246 -9.77 -15.13 7.98
C ILE A 246 -9.99 -13.63 8.12
N PHE A 247 -9.13 -12.83 7.48
CA PHE A 247 -9.26 -11.37 7.47
C PHE A 247 -10.58 -10.93 6.84
N ARG A 248 -11.03 -11.58 5.77
CA ARG A 248 -12.29 -11.28 5.08
C ARG A 248 -13.50 -11.50 5.98
N ILE A 249 -13.51 -12.60 6.73
CA ILE A 249 -14.55 -12.87 7.74
C ILE A 249 -14.52 -11.80 8.84
N TYR A 250 -13.33 -11.51 9.36
CA TYR A 250 -13.13 -10.45 10.36
C TYR A 250 -13.63 -9.09 9.85
N HIS A 251 -13.26 -8.70 8.63
CA HIS A 251 -13.66 -7.44 8.00
C HIS A 251 -15.17 -7.36 7.74
N PHE A 252 -15.82 -8.49 7.42
CA PHE A 252 -17.27 -8.54 7.27
C PHE A 252 -17.99 -8.16 8.58
N PHE A 253 -17.56 -8.71 9.71
CA PHE A 253 -18.13 -8.34 11.02
C PHE A 253 -17.74 -6.92 11.43
N TRP A 254 -16.51 -6.52 11.17
CA TRP A 254 -16.02 -5.18 11.46
C TRP A 254 -16.90 -4.10 10.79
N ARG A 255 -17.26 -4.29 9.51
CA ARG A 255 -18.13 -3.35 8.77
C ARG A 255 -19.55 -3.23 9.31
N LYS A 256 -20.04 -4.20 10.09
CA LYS A 256 -21.37 -4.11 10.74
C LYS A 256 -21.37 -3.21 11.96
N ILE A 257 -20.20 -2.92 12.50
CA ILE A 257 -20.03 -2.14 13.72
C ILE A 257 -19.68 -0.68 13.40
N HIS A 258 -19.08 -0.45 12.24
CA HIS A 258 -18.64 0.86 11.73
C HIS A 258 -19.37 1.26 10.45
#